data_78649db39dbbc1e2b3f0c175fa4b2f3c
#
_entry.id   78649db39dbbc1e2b3f0c175fa4b2f3c
#
_cell.length_a   1.000
_cell.length_b   1.000
_cell.length_c   1.000
_cell.angle_alpha   90.00
_cell.angle_beta   90.00
_cell.angle_gamma   90.00
#
_symmetry.space_group_name_H-M   'P 1'
#
loop_
_entity.id
_entity.type
_entity.pdbx_description
1 polymer ?
#
loop_
_entity_poly.entity_id
_entity_poly.type
_entity_poly.pdbx_seq_one_letter_code
_entity_poly.pdbx_strand_id
1 'polypeptide(L)'
;MFIINLTYIVPLEELDEHMAAHVKYLHKYYKKNIFVASGRKVPRTGGVILALADSKAAVEKIIKEDPFYKHELAEFEITEFLTSQYHPDLKDLLN
;
A
#
# COMPACT_ATOMS: atom_id res chain seq x y z
N MET A 1 -3.18 11.86 -4.15
CA MET A 1 -2.50 10.55 -4.10
C MET A 1 -1.99 10.30 -2.69
N PHE A 2 -1.90 9.04 -2.31
CA PHE A 2 -1.44 8.66 -0.98
C PHE A 2 -0.23 7.73 -1.09
N ILE A 3 0.72 7.96 -0.20
CA ILE A 3 1.84 7.05 0.01
C ILE A 3 1.55 6.32 1.30
N ILE A 4 1.40 4.99 1.22
CA ILE A 4 1.25 4.14 2.40
C ILE A 4 2.63 3.55 2.68
N ASN A 5 3.22 3.93 3.80
CA ASN A 5 4.55 3.48 4.19
C ASN A 5 4.41 2.44 5.29
N LEU A 6 4.94 1.24 5.04
CA LEU A 6 4.93 0.13 5.99
C LEU A 6 6.32 -0.08 6.56
N THR A 7 6.41 -0.21 7.89
CA THR A 7 7.66 -0.59 8.56
C THR A 7 7.39 -1.87 9.33
N TYR A 8 8.13 -2.94 9.01
CA TYR A 8 7.95 -4.24 9.66
C TYR A 8 8.37 -4.17 11.13
N ILE A 9 7.57 -4.79 12.00
CA ILE A 9 7.84 -4.82 13.45
C ILE A 9 7.99 -6.25 13.97
N VAL A 10 8.10 -7.22 13.05
CA VAL A 10 8.29 -8.64 13.38
C VAL A 10 9.42 -9.19 12.51
N PRO A 11 9.98 -10.38 12.86
CA PRO A 11 10.98 -11.03 12.02
C PRO A 11 10.40 -11.38 10.64
N LEU A 12 11.28 -11.41 9.62
CA LEU A 12 10.85 -11.67 8.23
C LEU A 12 10.17 -13.03 8.07
N GLU A 13 10.55 -14.02 8.85
CA GLU A 13 9.93 -15.34 8.81
C GLU A 13 8.44 -15.27 9.14
N GLU A 14 8.09 -14.49 10.15
CA GLU A 14 6.69 -14.30 10.54
C GLU A 14 5.92 -13.51 9.48
N LEU A 15 6.57 -12.52 8.90
CA LEU A 15 5.99 -11.73 7.82
C LEU A 15 5.67 -12.61 6.60
N ASP A 16 6.63 -13.48 6.24
CA ASP A 16 6.51 -14.35 5.07
C ASP A 16 5.35 -15.35 5.17
N GLU A 17 4.94 -15.71 6.38
CA GLU A 17 3.77 -16.56 6.61
C GLU A 17 2.48 -15.91 6.08
N HIS A 18 2.44 -14.58 6.02
CA HIS A 18 1.27 -13.82 5.57
C HIS A 18 1.46 -13.18 4.21
N MET A 19 2.58 -13.44 3.54
CA MET A 19 2.92 -12.78 2.29
C MET A 19 1.93 -13.09 1.16
N ALA A 20 1.53 -14.36 1.02
CA ALA A 20 0.59 -14.75 -0.04
C ALA A 20 -0.77 -14.04 0.12
N ALA A 21 -1.27 -13.93 1.35
CA ALA A 21 -2.52 -13.23 1.63
C ALA A 21 -2.39 -11.72 1.39
N HIS A 22 -1.23 -11.15 1.74
CA HIS A 22 -0.94 -9.74 1.48
C HIS A 22 -0.93 -9.43 -0.02
N VAL A 23 -0.27 -10.27 -0.83
CA VAL A 23 -0.22 -10.11 -2.29
C VAL A 23 -1.63 -10.18 -2.89
N LYS A 24 -2.46 -11.10 -2.39
CA LYS A 24 -3.85 -11.23 -2.82
C LYS A 24 -4.66 -9.97 -2.52
N TYR A 25 -4.45 -9.38 -1.35
CA TYR A 25 -5.03 -8.09 -0.97
C TYR A 25 -4.58 -6.98 -1.92
N LEU A 26 -3.29 -6.91 -2.26
CA LEU A 26 -2.79 -5.92 -3.22
C LEU A 26 -3.48 -6.05 -4.57
N HIS A 27 -3.60 -7.27 -5.10
CA HIS A 27 -4.25 -7.51 -6.39
C HIS A 27 -5.71 -7.04 -6.41
N LYS A 28 -6.43 -7.21 -5.32
CA LYS A 28 -7.81 -6.72 -5.18
C LYS A 28 -7.88 -5.22 -5.46
N TYR A 29 -6.98 -4.45 -4.88
CA TYR A 29 -7.00 -3.00 -5.00
C TYR A 29 -6.35 -2.49 -6.28
N TYR A 30 -5.46 -3.26 -6.91
CA TYR A 30 -5.02 -2.99 -8.28
C TYR A 30 -6.18 -3.12 -9.26
N LYS A 31 -7.00 -4.15 -9.13
CA LYS A 31 -8.18 -4.35 -9.98
C LYS A 31 -9.20 -3.22 -9.87
N LYS A 32 -9.27 -2.59 -8.71
CA LYS A 32 -10.17 -1.46 -8.47
C LYS A 32 -9.58 -0.12 -8.94
N ASN A 33 -8.38 -0.13 -9.50
CA ASN A 33 -7.64 1.07 -9.90
C ASN A 33 -7.37 2.03 -8.72
N ILE A 34 -7.29 1.48 -7.52
CA ILE A 34 -6.98 2.24 -6.31
C ILE A 34 -5.48 2.20 -6.04
N PHE A 35 -4.85 1.03 -6.11
CA PHE A 35 -3.39 0.94 -5.99
C PHE A 35 -2.73 1.15 -7.36
N VAL A 36 -1.67 1.96 -7.38
CA VAL A 36 -0.94 2.33 -8.60
C VAL A 36 0.35 1.53 -8.71
N ALA A 37 1.08 1.42 -7.63
CA ALA A 37 2.36 0.72 -7.56
C ALA A 37 2.65 0.35 -6.11
N SER A 38 3.40 -0.72 -5.91
CA SER A 38 3.84 -1.12 -4.58
C SER A 38 5.14 -1.92 -4.69
N GLY A 39 5.87 -1.99 -3.59
CA GLY A 39 7.09 -2.77 -3.53
C GLY A 39 7.69 -2.76 -2.15
N ARG A 40 8.69 -3.63 -1.95
CA ARG A 40 9.42 -3.69 -0.69
C ARG A 40 10.54 -2.65 -0.67
N LYS A 41 10.86 -2.15 0.51
CA LYS A 41 12.00 -1.28 0.72
C LYS A 41 13.31 -2.03 0.53
N VAL A 42 14.36 -1.32 0.17
CA VAL A 42 15.71 -1.86 0.06
C VAL A 42 16.59 -1.07 1.05
N PRO A 43 17.11 -1.70 2.13
CA PRO A 43 16.92 -3.09 2.52
C PRO A 43 15.49 -3.42 2.93
N ARG A 44 15.17 -4.70 3.04
CA ARG A 44 13.79 -5.19 3.28
C ARG A 44 13.34 -4.94 4.72
N THR A 45 13.03 -3.69 5.04
CA THR A 45 12.55 -3.25 6.35
C THR A 45 11.08 -2.88 6.34
N GLY A 46 10.45 -2.95 5.19
CA GLY A 46 9.06 -2.57 5.01
C GLY A 46 8.68 -2.54 3.55
N GLY A 47 7.61 -1.81 3.26
CA GLY A 47 7.10 -1.65 1.91
C GLY A 47 6.50 -0.27 1.70
N VAL A 48 6.18 0.01 0.44
CA VAL A 48 5.51 1.25 0.05
C VAL A 48 4.39 0.91 -0.92
N ILE A 49 3.24 1.55 -0.76
CA ILE A 49 2.11 1.43 -1.68
C ILE A 49 1.71 2.84 -2.09
N LEU A 50 1.56 3.06 -3.41
CA LEU A 50 0.98 4.29 -3.93
C LEU A 50 -0.50 4.04 -4.21
N ALA A 51 -1.37 4.90 -3.66
CA ALA A 51 -2.81 4.70 -3.75
C ALA A 51 -3.54 5.96 -4.22
N LEU A 52 -4.59 5.73 -5.00
CA LEU A 52 -5.55 6.75 -5.42
C LEU A 52 -6.85 6.48 -4.66
N ALA A 53 -7.22 7.37 -3.76
CA ALA A 53 -8.46 7.24 -3.02
C ALA A 53 -9.04 8.64 -2.80
N ASP A 54 -10.33 8.69 -2.48
CA ASP A 54 -11.02 9.97 -2.35
C ASP A 54 -10.64 10.72 -1.08
N SER A 55 -10.20 10.02 -0.05
CA SER A 55 -9.87 10.62 1.23
C SER A 55 -8.92 9.76 2.05
N LYS A 56 -8.28 10.36 3.03
CA LYS A 56 -7.46 9.64 4.00
C LYS A 56 -8.28 8.60 4.77
N ALA A 57 -9.52 8.92 5.10
CA ALA A 57 -10.42 7.99 5.79
C ALA A 57 -10.67 6.73 4.95
N ALA A 58 -10.80 6.88 3.63
CA ALA A 58 -10.95 5.73 2.72
C ALA A 58 -9.69 4.87 2.74
N VAL A 59 -8.51 5.48 2.71
CA VAL A 59 -7.23 4.76 2.77
C VAL A 59 -7.10 4.01 4.10
N GLU A 60 -7.49 4.61 5.20
CA GLU A 60 -7.44 3.95 6.52
C GLU A 60 -8.31 2.69 6.56
N LYS A 61 -9.49 2.72 5.94
CA LYS A 61 -10.35 1.54 5.81
C LYS A 61 -9.71 0.45 4.96
N ILE A 62 -9.07 0.83 3.87
CA ILE A 62 -8.39 -0.09 2.96
C ILE A 62 -7.22 -0.77 3.68
N ILE A 63 -6.44 -0.02 4.44
CA ILE A 63 -5.31 -0.54 5.21
C ILE A 63 -5.76 -1.63 6.19
N LYS A 64 -6.93 -1.47 6.81
CA LYS A 64 -7.44 -2.43 7.79
C LYS A 64 -7.73 -3.81 7.20
N GLU A 65 -7.86 -3.93 5.88
CA GLU A 65 -8.04 -5.20 5.21
C GLU A 65 -6.73 -5.93 4.92
N ASP A 66 -5.60 -5.23 5.05
CA ASP A 66 -4.28 -5.83 4.81
C ASP A 66 -3.96 -6.83 5.92
N PRO A 67 -3.60 -8.09 5.56
CA PRO A 67 -3.17 -9.07 6.58
C PRO A 67 -2.02 -8.56 7.46
N PHE A 68 -1.14 -7.74 6.92
CA PHE A 68 -0.04 -7.15 7.69
C PHE A 68 -0.55 -6.20 8.77
N TYR A 69 -1.69 -5.56 8.54
CA TYR A 69 -2.34 -4.74 9.56
C TYR A 69 -3.10 -5.62 10.56
N LYS A 70 -3.89 -6.57 10.05
CA LYS A 70 -4.74 -7.44 10.89
C LYS A 70 -3.94 -8.25 11.91
N HIS A 71 -2.75 -8.70 11.53
CA HIS A 71 -1.87 -9.51 12.38
C HIS A 71 -0.79 -8.69 13.08
N GLU A 72 -0.89 -7.36 13.01
CA GLU A 72 0.04 -6.45 13.67
C GLU A 72 1.50 -6.71 13.31
N LEU A 73 1.78 -6.92 12.01
CA LEU A 73 3.11 -7.25 11.50
C LEU A 73 3.91 -6.04 11.07
N ALA A 74 3.25 -4.90 10.90
CA ALA A 74 3.87 -3.66 10.41
C ALA A 74 3.17 -2.45 10.98
N GLU A 75 3.92 -1.36 11.10
CA GLU A 75 3.38 -0.04 11.35
C GLU A 75 3.08 0.62 10.01
N PHE A 76 1.97 1.36 9.94
CA PHE A 76 1.50 2.01 8.73
C PHE A 76 1.49 3.51 8.91
N GLU A 77 2.05 4.22 7.94
CA GLU A 77 2.10 5.67 7.91
C GLU A 77 1.54 6.15 6.58
N ILE A 78 0.65 7.13 6.61
CA ILE A 78 -0.02 7.65 5.42
C ILE A 78 0.49 9.06 5.15
N THR A 79 0.97 9.30 3.92
CA THR A 79 1.29 10.65 3.44
C THR A 79 0.37 10.95 2.28
N GLU A 80 -0.39 12.03 2.40
CA GLU A 80 -1.21 12.52 1.29
C GLU A 80 -0.47 13.62 0.56
N PHE A 81 -0.55 13.61 -0.79
CA PHE A 81 -0.08 14.74 -1.59
C PHE A 81 -1.02 14.98 -2.78
N LEU A 82 -1.06 16.22 -3.22
CA LEU A 82 -1.85 16.59 -4.40
C LEU A 82 -0.98 16.42 -5.64
N THR A 83 -1.40 15.51 -6.53
CA THR A 83 -0.66 15.24 -7.76
C THR A 83 -0.79 16.43 -8.70
N SER A 84 0.31 17.14 -8.92
CA SER A 84 0.34 18.31 -9.82
C SER A 84 0.96 17.97 -11.17
N GLN A 85 1.83 16.98 -11.21
CA GLN A 85 2.51 16.54 -12.44
C GLN A 85 2.66 15.02 -12.42
N TYR A 86 2.56 14.39 -13.59
CA TYR A 86 2.70 12.96 -13.74
C TYR A 86 3.09 12.62 -15.17
N HIS A 87 3.67 11.45 -15.35
CA HIS A 87 4.03 10.97 -16.67
C HIS A 87 2.75 10.79 -17.52
N PRO A 88 2.77 11.18 -18.82
CA PRO A 88 1.59 11.08 -19.68
C PRO A 88 0.94 9.69 -19.72
N ASP A 89 1.71 8.62 -19.58
CA ASP A 89 1.20 7.26 -19.60
C ASP A 89 0.30 6.95 -18.40
N LEU A 90 0.33 7.77 -17.34
CA LEU A 90 -0.51 7.61 -16.16
C LEU A 90 -1.82 8.39 -16.25
N LYS A 91 -2.04 9.12 -17.34
CA LYS A 91 -3.19 10.01 -17.47
C LYS A 91 -4.52 9.30 -17.25
N ASP A 92 -4.73 8.16 -17.90
CA ASP A 92 -5.99 7.43 -17.81
C ASP A 92 -6.23 6.86 -16.41
N LEU A 93 -5.17 6.53 -15.70
CA LEU A 93 -5.27 6.01 -14.35
C LEU A 93 -5.58 7.11 -13.33
N LEU A 94 -5.01 8.31 -13.52
CA LEU A 94 -5.10 9.41 -12.55
C LEU A 94 -6.32 10.32 -12.79
N ASN A 95 -7.01 10.19 -13.89
CA ASN A 95 -8.19 11.00 -14.21
C ASN A 95 -9.49 10.19 -14.05
#